data_a873e709cc15724346f71b0ed0d7de03
#
_entry.id   a873e709cc15724346f71b0ed0d7de03
#
_cell.length_a   1.000
_cell.length_b   1.000
_cell.length_c   1.000
_cell.angle_alpha   90.00
_cell.angle_beta   90.00
_cell.angle_gamma   90.00
#
_symmetry.space_group_name_H-M   'P 1'
#
loop_
_entity.id
_entity.type
_entity.pdbx_description
1 polymer ?
#
loop_
_entity_poly.entity_id
_entity_poly.type
_entity_poly.pdbx_seq_one_letter_code
_entity_poly.pdbx_strand_id
1 'polypeptide(L)'
;MRPLFLILFLNSFYLISQSCAYDFIIKKKIKKNPEYKIAYQKLYAEVIENGFLSPQETYYIPVVFHIVYNQDSQNLPDSVIESQIDVLNEDFRRLNANASETRDEFLDVVGDPNIEFFLANIDPSGNPSNGIVRTYTDRTEFLLVEDIFSTEIALDDVKFSETDGSDAWDTNKYLNIWICNIGILDVFGFELGQVYGYAYPPTDVDDALATIDANIVPDWPVDMLSSDEDVQGVVLHYTAVGRNSSVANDDGMTENNLGRAAVHEVGHYLGLRHIWGDAIAFSGEDGCSVDDGIEDTPNAMDQAGYVCDFNKNTCQDDQQNELPDMVENYMDYSPGACQNAFTNGQINVMRTILEISRPGLINSSSSLRLDNFKINQEGNLIHKVDILGREVSTDNSFYIEIFDNGNVKKKYIIR
;
A
#
# COMPACT_ATOMS: atom_id res chain seq x y z
N MET A 1 31.51 10.33 -39.55
CA MET A 1 30.65 11.06 -38.59
C MET A 1 29.44 10.21 -38.28
N ARG A 2 29.58 9.23 -37.44
CA ARG A 2 28.47 8.38 -36.97
C ARG A 2 28.79 7.55 -35.70
N PRO A 3 29.40 8.11 -34.65
CA PRO A 3 29.30 7.48 -33.34
C PRO A 3 28.81 8.43 -32.21
N LEU A 4 28.45 9.70 -32.49
CA LEU A 4 28.15 10.65 -31.42
C LEU A 4 26.70 10.60 -30.95
N PHE A 5 25.80 10.00 -31.73
CA PHE A 5 24.37 9.91 -31.37
C PHE A 5 24.03 8.73 -30.45
N LEU A 6 24.90 7.71 -30.39
CA LEU A 6 24.64 6.52 -29.55
C LEU A 6 25.04 6.73 -28.08
N ILE A 7 25.94 7.68 -27.80
CA ILE A 7 26.44 7.93 -26.43
C ILE A 7 25.48 8.82 -25.62
N LEU A 8 24.68 9.66 -26.28
CA LEU A 8 23.67 10.49 -25.61
C LEU A 8 22.42 9.71 -25.18
N PHE A 9 22.13 8.57 -25.79
CA PHE A 9 21.03 7.69 -25.39
C PHE A 9 21.36 6.82 -24.18
N LEU A 10 22.63 6.50 -23.94
CA LEU A 10 23.06 5.62 -22.86
C LEU A 10 23.13 6.30 -21.48
N ASN A 11 23.18 7.62 -21.41
CA ASN A 11 23.19 8.34 -20.13
C ASN A 11 21.81 8.67 -19.56
N SER A 12 20.72 8.43 -20.32
CA SER A 12 19.35 8.68 -19.85
C SER A 12 18.67 7.44 -19.24
N PHE A 13 19.28 6.27 -19.36
CA PHE A 13 18.70 5.01 -18.90
C PHE A 13 19.04 4.62 -17.45
N TYR A 14 19.92 5.37 -16.79
CA TYR A 14 20.33 5.05 -15.40
C TYR A 14 19.38 5.57 -14.31
N LEU A 15 18.19 6.07 -14.67
CA LEU A 15 17.29 6.77 -13.74
C LEU A 15 15.98 6.04 -13.42
N ILE A 16 15.86 4.74 -13.73
CA ILE A 16 14.62 4.03 -13.45
C ILE A 16 14.90 2.88 -12.45
N SER A 17 15.10 3.18 -11.19
CA SER A 17 15.36 2.14 -10.19
C SER A 17 14.45 2.12 -8.97
N GLN A 18 13.35 2.83 -8.97
CA GLN A 18 12.24 2.55 -8.05
C GLN A 18 10.96 2.60 -8.87
N SER A 19 10.64 1.58 -9.58
CA SER A 19 9.43 1.60 -10.37
C SER A 19 8.33 0.84 -9.64
N CYS A 20 7.30 1.56 -9.24
CA CYS A 20 5.97 1.03 -9.08
C CYS A 20 5.41 0.71 -10.48
N ALA A 21 4.78 -0.44 -10.66
CA ALA A 21 4.18 -0.78 -11.95
C ALA A 21 2.77 -0.19 -12.14
N TYR A 22 2.30 0.65 -11.21
CA TYR A 22 0.98 1.26 -11.24
C TYR A 22 0.68 1.98 -12.55
N ASP A 23 1.57 2.87 -13.00
CA ASP A 23 1.42 3.59 -14.28
C ASP A 23 1.28 2.66 -15.47
N PHE A 24 2.02 1.56 -15.46
CA PHE A 24 1.96 0.56 -16.51
C PHE A 24 0.58 -0.11 -16.53
N ILE A 25 0.03 -0.46 -15.36
CA ILE A 25 -1.29 -1.04 -15.19
C ILE A 25 -2.36 -0.08 -15.72
N ILE A 26 -2.36 1.18 -15.27
CA ILE A 26 -3.32 2.20 -15.69
C ILE A 26 -3.26 2.42 -17.21
N LYS A 27 -2.06 2.56 -17.78
CA LYS A 27 -1.91 2.71 -19.24
C LYS A 27 -2.42 1.52 -20.01
N LYS A 28 -2.23 0.33 -19.50
CA LYS A 28 -2.72 -0.89 -20.13
C LYS A 28 -4.25 -0.97 -20.06
N LYS A 29 -4.85 -0.62 -18.92
CA LYS A 29 -6.31 -0.51 -18.77
C LYS A 29 -6.87 0.53 -19.75
N ILE A 30 -6.28 1.72 -19.83
CA ILE A 30 -6.66 2.78 -20.79
C ILE A 30 -6.50 2.32 -22.25
N LYS A 31 -5.41 1.59 -22.58
CA LYS A 31 -5.18 1.09 -23.93
C LYS A 31 -6.21 0.02 -24.31
N LYS A 32 -6.59 -0.85 -23.37
CA LYS A 32 -7.62 -1.88 -23.54
C LYS A 32 -9.01 -1.26 -23.63
N ASN A 33 -9.27 -0.23 -22.82
CA ASN A 33 -10.52 0.51 -22.80
C ASN A 33 -10.25 2.02 -22.60
N PRO A 34 -10.31 2.84 -23.68
CA PRO A 34 -10.07 4.28 -23.59
C PRO A 34 -11.05 5.04 -22.68
N GLU A 35 -12.25 4.50 -22.45
CA GLU A 35 -13.26 5.13 -21.58
C GLU A 35 -12.88 5.00 -20.10
N TYR A 36 -12.03 4.03 -19.75
CA TYR A 36 -11.46 3.88 -18.42
C TYR A 36 -10.78 5.18 -17.95
N LYS A 37 -10.08 5.89 -18.83
CA LYS A 37 -9.47 7.18 -18.49
C LYS A 37 -10.52 8.20 -18.03
N ILE A 38 -11.64 8.27 -18.72
CA ILE A 38 -12.72 9.22 -18.42
C ILE A 38 -13.39 8.86 -17.09
N ALA A 39 -13.67 7.58 -16.88
CA ALA A 39 -14.26 7.07 -15.66
C ALA A 39 -13.35 7.33 -14.45
N TYR A 40 -12.07 7.01 -14.59
CA TYR A 40 -11.05 7.23 -13.58
C TYR A 40 -10.91 8.72 -13.21
N GLN A 41 -10.84 9.61 -14.20
CA GLN A 41 -10.77 11.05 -13.96
C GLN A 41 -12.03 11.60 -13.30
N LYS A 42 -13.21 11.09 -13.63
CA LYS A 42 -14.46 11.53 -13.02
C LYS A 42 -14.57 11.07 -11.56
N LEU A 43 -14.19 9.83 -11.27
CA LEU A 43 -14.15 9.34 -9.89
C LEU A 43 -13.26 10.27 -9.04
N TYR A 44 -12.09 10.63 -9.55
CA TYR A 44 -11.20 11.56 -8.85
C TYR A 44 -11.82 12.93 -8.64
N ALA A 45 -12.39 13.53 -9.68
CA ALA A 45 -13.04 14.84 -9.57
C ALA A 45 -14.15 14.84 -8.53
N GLU A 46 -14.94 13.76 -8.47
CA GLU A 46 -16.03 13.66 -7.49
C GLU A 46 -15.53 13.43 -6.08
N VAL A 47 -14.55 12.58 -5.89
CA VAL A 47 -13.92 12.37 -4.57
C VAL A 47 -13.37 13.68 -4.03
N ILE A 48 -12.75 14.50 -4.90
CA ILE A 48 -12.21 15.81 -4.54
C ILE A 48 -13.33 16.82 -4.23
N GLU A 49 -14.38 16.88 -5.06
CA GLU A 49 -15.49 17.84 -4.84
C GLU A 49 -16.37 17.53 -3.64
N ASN A 50 -16.60 16.25 -3.35
CA ASN A 50 -17.50 15.83 -2.27
C ASN A 50 -16.78 15.42 -0.98
N GLY A 51 -15.50 15.69 -0.89
CA GLY A 51 -14.61 15.25 0.16
C GLY A 51 -15.22 15.29 1.56
N PHE A 52 -15.26 14.14 2.20
CA PHE A 52 -15.81 13.98 3.55
C PHE A 52 -14.84 14.51 4.60
N LEU A 53 -15.11 15.67 5.13
CA LEU A 53 -14.42 16.25 6.28
C LEU A 53 -14.84 15.58 7.60
N SER A 54 -14.84 14.27 7.68
CA SER A 54 -15.08 13.61 8.97
C SER A 54 -13.91 12.72 9.37
N PRO A 55 -12.84 13.26 9.96
CA PRO A 55 -11.66 12.50 10.38
C PRO A 55 -11.82 11.85 11.77
N GLN A 56 -13.02 11.65 12.29
CA GLN A 56 -13.19 11.25 13.69
C GLN A 56 -13.23 9.74 13.95
N GLU A 57 -13.46 8.91 12.93
CA GLU A 57 -13.52 7.46 13.09
C GLU A 57 -12.28 6.81 12.47
N THR A 58 -11.62 5.94 13.26
CA THR A 58 -10.51 5.13 12.78
C THR A 58 -11.07 3.98 11.95
N TYR A 59 -10.62 3.84 10.70
CA TYR A 59 -10.89 2.67 9.89
C TYR A 59 -9.87 1.58 10.14
N TYR A 60 -10.36 0.36 10.32
CA TYR A 60 -9.52 -0.82 10.55
C TYR A 60 -9.60 -1.74 9.35
N ILE A 61 -8.45 -2.06 8.75
CA ILE A 61 -8.36 -2.87 7.55
C ILE A 61 -7.71 -4.21 7.88
N PRO A 62 -8.44 -5.34 7.70
CA PRO A 62 -7.85 -6.66 7.85
C PRO A 62 -6.95 -6.99 6.66
N VAL A 63 -5.71 -7.39 6.95
CA VAL A 63 -4.67 -7.69 5.95
C VAL A 63 -4.34 -9.18 5.97
N VAL A 64 -4.18 -9.78 4.80
CA VAL A 64 -3.56 -11.08 4.63
C VAL A 64 -2.33 -10.95 3.74
N PHE A 65 -1.21 -11.53 4.19
CA PHE A 65 0.02 -11.62 3.40
C PHE A 65 0.14 -13.01 2.78
N HIS A 66 0.36 -13.05 1.48
CA HIS A 66 0.62 -14.25 0.69
C HIS A 66 2.11 -14.28 0.33
N ILE A 67 2.92 -15.04 1.06
CA ILE A 67 4.34 -15.18 0.79
C ILE A 67 4.53 -16.32 -0.21
N VAL A 68 4.84 -15.96 -1.46
CA VAL A 68 5.10 -16.90 -2.55
C VAL A 68 6.60 -16.95 -2.77
N TYR A 69 7.22 -18.09 -2.44
CA TYR A 69 8.69 -18.20 -2.35
C TYR A 69 9.23 -19.41 -3.07
N ASN A 70 10.39 -19.25 -3.69
CA ASN A 70 11.20 -20.31 -4.31
C ASN A 70 12.39 -20.70 -3.43
N GLN A 71 12.92 -19.74 -2.68
CA GLN A 71 14.11 -19.90 -1.83
C GLN A 71 13.80 -19.51 -0.39
N ASP A 72 14.54 -20.10 0.57
CA ASP A 72 14.36 -19.83 2.00
C ASP A 72 14.51 -18.33 2.35
N SER A 73 15.36 -17.59 1.64
CA SER A 73 15.53 -16.15 1.83
C SER A 73 14.31 -15.32 1.47
N GLN A 74 13.46 -15.81 0.57
CA GLN A 74 12.19 -15.16 0.18
C GLN A 74 11.05 -15.50 1.15
N ASN A 75 11.19 -16.58 1.93
CA ASN A 75 10.20 -16.99 2.93
C ASN A 75 10.37 -16.17 4.21
N LEU A 76 10.01 -14.90 4.14
CA LEU A 76 10.20 -13.92 5.20
C LEU A 76 9.60 -14.40 6.53
N PRO A 77 10.28 -14.24 7.68
CA PRO A 77 9.75 -14.62 8.98
C PRO A 77 8.56 -13.74 9.39
N ASP A 78 7.68 -14.27 10.25
CA ASP A 78 6.49 -13.55 10.73
C ASP A 78 6.85 -12.19 11.34
N SER A 79 7.99 -12.08 12.02
CA SER A 79 8.45 -10.81 12.61
C SER A 79 8.71 -9.70 11.59
N VAL A 80 9.08 -10.03 10.35
CA VAL A 80 9.21 -9.04 9.26
C VAL A 80 7.82 -8.59 8.81
N ILE A 81 6.87 -9.52 8.69
CA ILE A 81 5.48 -9.21 8.32
C ILE A 81 4.80 -8.36 9.42
N GLU A 82 5.01 -8.73 10.69
CA GLU A 82 4.52 -7.91 11.82
C GLU A 82 5.10 -6.50 11.78
N SER A 83 6.41 -6.37 11.47
CA SER A 83 7.03 -5.05 11.33
C SER A 83 6.48 -4.24 10.15
N GLN A 84 6.01 -4.91 9.09
CA GLN A 84 5.34 -4.23 7.98
C GLN A 84 3.97 -3.66 8.39
N ILE A 85 3.22 -4.37 9.23
CA ILE A 85 1.97 -3.85 9.83
C ILE A 85 2.27 -2.65 10.72
N ASP A 86 3.37 -2.70 11.51
CA ASP A 86 3.78 -1.55 12.33
C ASP A 86 4.09 -0.32 11.46
N VAL A 87 4.82 -0.51 10.33
CA VAL A 87 5.11 0.59 9.38
C VAL A 87 3.82 1.18 8.81
N LEU A 88 2.92 0.33 8.30
CA LEU A 88 1.63 0.81 7.78
C LEU A 88 0.87 1.63 8.84
N ASN A 89 0.82 1.13 10.07
CA ASN A 89 0.12 1.84 11.15
C ASN A 89 0.80 3.14 11.57
N GLU A 90 2.12 3.19 11.60
CA GLU A 90 2.84 4.41 11.91
C GLU A 90 2.62 5.49 10.83
N ASP A 91 2.75 5.12 9.56
CA ASP A 91 2.68 6.06 8.45
C ASP A 91 1.22 6.49 8.16
N PHE A 92 0.25 5.57 8.21
CA PHE A 92 -1.18 5.86 8.02
C PHE A 92 -1.88 6.46 9.27
N ARG A 93 -1.17 6.63 10.38
CA ARG A 93 -1.59 7.36 11.58
C ARG A 93 -0.71 8.56 11.86
N ARG A 94 0.18 8.92 10.93
CA ARG A 94 1.14 10.01 11.10
C ARG A 94 1.89 9.92 12.46
N LEU A 95 2.20 8.69 12.88
CA LEU A 95 2.97 8.39 14.10
C LEU A 95 4.43 8.02 13.78
N ASN A 96 4.82 8.08 12.53
CA ASN A 96 6.16 7.82 12.03
C ASN A 96 7.18 8.76 12.71
N ALA A 97 8.34 8.22 13.02
CA ALA A 97 9.37 8.93 13.79
C ALA A 97 9.83 10.26 13.15
N ASN A 98 9.79 10.34 11.81
CA ASN A 98 10.14 11.52 11.03
C ASN A 98 8.94 12.40 10.64
N ALA A 99 7.76 12.23 11.25
CA ALA A 99 6.61 13.10 10.98
C ALA A 99 6.88 14.58 11.31
N SER A 100 7.76 14.85 12.27
CA SER A 100 8.19 16.22 12.62
C SER A 100 9.22 16.82 11.65
N GLU A 101 9.69 16.06 10.68
CA GLU A 101 10.66 16.50 9.66
C GLU A 101 9.96 17.04 8.40
N THR A 102 8.63 16.98 8.33
CA THR A 102 7.86 17.65 7.26
C THR A 102 8.21 19.12 7.22
N ARG A 103 8.52 19.66 6.03
CA ARG A 103 8.86 21.08 5.85
C ARG A 103 7.72 22.00 6.30
N ASP A 104 8.10 23.18 6.82
CA ASP A 104 7.15 24.14 7.40
C ASP A 104 6.04 24.55 6.41
N GLU A 105 6.36 24.65 5.12
CA GLU A 105 5.43 25.02 4.04
C GLU A 105 4.31 23.99 3.83
N PHE A 106 4.48 22.75 4.27
CA PHE A 106 3.48 21.68 4.13
C PHE A 106 2.75 21.32 5.42
N LEU A 107 3.12 21.90 6.57
CA LEU A 107 2.51 21.52 7.86
C LEU A 107 0.99 21.74 7.89
N ASP A 108 0.49 22.72 7.18
CA ASP A 108 -0.94 23.06 7.18
C ASP A 108 -1.76 22.10 6.27
N VAL A 109 -1.09 21.40 5.35
CA VAL A 109 -1.75 20.52 4.37
C VAL A 109 -1.56 19.03 4.63
N VAL A 110 -0.74 18.63 5.60
CA VAL A 110 -0.53 17.22 5.95
C VAL A 110 -1.37 16.80 7.16
N GLY A 111 -1.80 15.54 7.20
CA GLY A 111 -2.70 15.06 8.25
C GLY A 111 -2.49 13.60 8.65
N ASP A 112 -3.33 13.14 9.59
CA ASP A 112 -3.46 11.74 9.99
C ASP A 112 -4.59 11.09 9.19
N PRO A 113 -4.29 10.10 8.29
CA PRO A 113 -5.32 9.34 7.57
C PRO A 113 -6.35 8.66 8.47
N ASN A 114 -5.95 8.36 9.70
CA ASN A 114 -6.76 7.65 10.68
C ASN A 114 -7.22 6.26 10.18
N ILE A 115 -6.29 5.55 9.55
CA ILE A 115 -6.45 4.19 9.04
C ILE A 115 -5.46 3.28 9.76
N GLU A 116 -5.94 2.15 10.27
CA GLU A 116 -5.14 1.14 10.95
C GLU A 116 -5.29 -0.22 10.26
N PHE A 117 -4.21 -0.96 10.20
CA PHE A 117 -4.11 -2.28 9.58
C PHE A 117 -3.85 -3.33 10.65
N PHE A 118 -4.41 -4.52 10.47
CA PHE A 118 -4.15 -5.66 11.35
C PHE A 118 -4.13 -6.97 10.57
N LEU A 119 -3.30 -7.90 11.01
CA LEU A 119 -3.28 -9.25 10.43
C LEU A 119 -4.62 -9.94 10.68
N ALA A 120 -5.22 -10.48 9.62
CA ALA A 120 -6.51 -11.14 9.68
C ALA A 120 -6.46 -12.36 10.62
N ASN A 121 -7.24 -12.33 11.67
CA ASN A 121 -7.28 -13.39 12.69
C ASN A 121 -8.22 -14.54 12.34
N ILE A 122 -8.99 -14.40 11.29
CA ILE A 122 -9.96 -15.39 10.80
C ILE A 122 -9.77 -15.52 9.29
N ASP A 123 -9.70 -16.77 8.81
CA ASP A 123 -9.60 -17.07 7.38
C ASP A 123 -10.99 -17.00 6.69
N PRO A 124 -11.07 -17.05 5.34
CA PRO A 124 -12.34 -17.05 4.62
C PRO A 124 -13.30 -18.19 4.97
N SER A 125 -12.79 -19.28 5.55
CA SER A 125 -13.59 -20.42 6.01
C SER A 125 -14.10 -20.27 7.45
N GLY A 126 -13.71 -19.17 8.13
CA GLY A 126 -14.10 -18.90 9.52
C GLY A 126 -13.21 -19.53 10.57
N ASN A 127 -12.04 -20.06 10.20
CA ASN A 127 -11.08 -20.63 11.15
C ASN A 127 -10.11 -19.55 11.66
N PRO A 128 -9.54 -19.73 12.87
CA PRO A 128 -8.46 -18.89 13.34
C PRO A 128 -7.26 -18.88 12.39
N SER A 129 -6.69 -17.70 12.15
CA SER A 129 -5.55 -17.47 11.28
C SER A 129 -4.58 -16.49 11.92
N ASN A 130 -3.35 -16.44 11.43
CA ASN A 130 -2.39 -15.37 11.73
C ASN A 130 -2.26 -14.35 10.58
N GLY A 131 -3.12 -14.45 9.55
CA GLY A 131 -3.09 -13.54 8.40
C GLY A 131 -1.87 -13.72 7.49
N ILE A 132 -1.15 -14.85 7.57
CA ILE A 132 0.04 -15.13 6.76
C ILE A 132 -0.13 -16.48 6.07
N VAL A 133 -0.19 -16.46 4.75
CA VAL A 133 -0.23 -17.65 3.88
C VAL A 133 1.15 -17.84 3.27
N ARG A 134 1.65 -19.07 3.25
CA ARG A 134 2.97 -19.39 2.70
C ARG A 134 2.84 -20.42 1.59
N THR A 135 3.25 -20.06 0.38
CA THR A 135 3.17 -20.90 -0.81
C THR A 135 4.55 -21.10 -1.40
N TYR A 136 5.02 -22.33 -1.38
CA TYR A 136 6.24 -22.70 -2.11
C TYR A 136 5.92 -22.78 -3.61
N THR A 137 6.83 -22.29 -4.46
CA THR A 137 6.74 -22.37 -5.91
C THR A 137 8.07 -22.81 -6.53
N ASP A 138 8.00 -23.50 -7.66
CA ASP A 138 9.18 -23.81 -8.47
C ASP A 138 9.58 -22.63 -9.39
N ARG A 139 8.76 -21.60 -9.49
CA ARG A 139 9.10 -20.37 -10.25
C ARG A 139 10.15 -19.57 -9.48
N THR A 140 11.19 -19.16 -10.19
CA THR A 140 12.28 -18.35 -9.62
C THR A 140 11.89 -16.88 -9.47
N GLU A 141 10.97 -16.41 -10.31
CA GLU A 141 10.51 -15.03 -10.36
C GLU A 141 9.14 -14.93 -11.03
N PHE A 142 8.42 -13.85 -10.72
CA PHE A 142 7.19 -13.46 -11.38
C PHE A 142 7.48 -12.22 -12.23
N LEU A 143 7.49 -12.40 -13.56
CA LEU A 143 7.89 -11.36 -14.49
C LEU A 143 6.78 -10.35 -14.70
N LEU A 144 7.17 -9.08 -14.73
CA LEU A 144 6.29 -7.97 -15.07
C LEU A 144 5.92 -7.94 -16.55
N VAL A 145 6.81 -8.40 -17.43
CA VAL A 145 6.66 -8.21 -18.87
C VAL A 145 7.44 -9.26 -19.64
N GLU A 146 6.78 -10.17 -20.34
CA GLU A 146 7.40 -10.91 -21.43
C GLU A 146 7.43 -10.06 -22.72
N ASP A 147 6.52 -9.10 -22.85
CA ASP A 147 6.44 -8.19 -23.99
C ASP A 147 5.70 -6.91 -23.63
N ILE A 148 6.42 -5.78 -23.57
CA ILE A 148 5.80 -4.44 -23.37
C ILE A 148 4.78 -4.06 -24.45
N PHE A 149 4.76 -4.79 -25.56
CA PHE A 149 3.79 -4.64 -26.64
C PHE A 149 2.63 -5.62 -26.56
N SER A 150 2.71 -6.61 -25.64
CA SER A 150 1.64 -7.57 -25.40
C SER A 150 0.44 -6.89 -24.70
N THR A 151 -0.73 -7.40 -24.96
CA THR A 151 -1.95 -6.98 -24.25
C THR A 151 -2.20 -7.83 -23.00
N GLU A 152 -1.43 -8.90 -22.81
CA GLU A 152 -1.56 -9.79 -21.64
C GLU A 152 -0.58 -9.40 -20.55
N ILE A 153 -1.03 -9.41 -19.29
CA ILE A 153 -0.22 -9.03 -18.13
C ILE A 153 0.10 -10.30 -17.37
N ALA A 154 1.35 -10.77 -17.44
CA ALA A 154 1.86 -11.83 -16.57
C ALA A 154 2.04 -11.40 -15.10
N LEU A 155 1.77 -10.12 -14.80
CA LEU A 155 1.83 -9.53 -13.46
C LEU A 155 0.97 -10.26 -12.43
N ASP A 156 -0.15 -10.82 -12.88
CA ASP A 156 -1.14 -11.41 -11.99
C ASP A 156 -0.90 -12.89 -11.69
N ASP A 157 0.08 -13.50 -12.34
CA ASP A 157 0.41 -14.91 -12.12
C ASP A 157 0.65 -15.25 -10.63
N VAL A 158 1.24 -14.32 -9.86
CA VAL A 158 1.50 -14.52 -8.43
C VAL A 158 0.21 -14.64 -7.61
N LYS A 159 -0.93 -14.18 -8.15
CA LYS A 159 -2.22 -14.11 -7.47
C LYS A 159 -3.09 -15.35 -7.67
N PHE A 160 -2.63 -16.32 -8.45
CA PHE A 160 -3.38 -17.52 -8.78
C PHE A 160 -2.58 -18.80 -8.51
N SER A 161 -3.18 -19.75 -7.81
CA SER A 161 -2.58 -21.06 -7.58
C SER A 161 -2.38 -21.86 -8.86
N GLU A 162 -3.21 -21.62 -9.88
CA GLU A 162 -3.11 -22.26 -11.21
C GLU A 162 -1.85 -21.85 -11.97
N THR A 163 -1.24 -20.71 -11.61
CA THR A 163 0.00 -20.19 -12.19
C THR A 163 1.16 -20.21 -11.21
N ASP A 164 1.14 -21.15 -10.25
CA ASP A 164 2.16 -21.35 -9.21
C ASP A 164 2.25 -20.20 -8.19
N GLY A 165 1.22 -19.38 -8.07
CA GLY A 165 1.05 -18.30 -7.10
C GLY A 165 0.18 -18.70 -5.91
N SER A 166 -0.53 -17.75 -5.32
CA SER A 166 -1.42 -17.94 -4.18
C SER A 166 -2.73 -17.19 -4.39
N ASP A 167 -3.86 -17.90 -4.31
CA ASP A 167 -5.18 -17.33 -4.52
C ASP A 167 -5.52 -16.28 -3.47
N ALA A 168 -6.20 -15.21 -3.90
CA ALA A 168 -6.69 -14.16 -3.02
C ALA A 168 -7.68 -14.69 -1.98
N TRP A 169 -7.65 -14.12 -0.78
CA TRP A 169 -8.81 -14.16 0.10
C TRP A 169 -9.86 -13.16 -0.40
N ASP A 170 -11.10 -13.31 0.05
CA ASP A 170 -12.23 -12.45 -0.32
C ASP A 170 -11.83 -10.95 -0.33
N THR A 171 -11.61 -10.38 -1.51
CA THR A 171 -11.10 -9.02 -1.71
C THR A 171 -12.04 -7.93 -1.19
N ASN A 172 -13.32 -8.28 -0.96
CA ASN A 172 -14.28 -7.40 -0.30
C ASN A 172 -14.08 -7.34 1.22
N LYS A 173 -13.32 -8.28 1.80
CA LYS A 173 -13.14 -8.35 3.27
C LYS A 173 -11.72 -8.18 3.71
N TYR A 174 -10.75 -8.50 2.86
CA TYR A 174 -9.33 -8.50 3.19
C TYR A 174 -8.54 -7.68 2.17
N LEU A 175 -7.64 -6.87 2.64
CA LEU A 175 -6.54 -6.38 1.81
C LEU A 175 -5.55 -7.53 1.62
N ASN A 176 -5.45 -8.03 0.39
CA ASN A 176 -4.49 -9.05 0.01
C ASN A 176 -3.16 -8.39 -0.37
N ILE A 177 -2.06 -8.83 0.25
CA ILE A 177 -0.71 -8.38 -0.09
C ILE A 177 0.13 -9.60 -0.43
N TRP A 178 0.53 -9.72 -1.69
CA TRP A 178 1.44 -10.77 -2.15
C TRP A 178 2.88 -10.32 -2.02
N ILE A 179 3.74 -11.22 -1.57
CA ILE A 179 5.18 -11.02 -1.46
C ILE A 179 5.85 -12.09 -2.32
N CYS A 180 6.65 -11.68 -3.29
CA CYS A 180 7.34 -12.60 -4.18
C CYS A 180 8.66 -12.00 -4.68
N ASN A 181 9.42 -12.79 -5.45
CA ASN A 181 10.49 -12.26 -6.27
C ASN A 181 9.90 -11.69 -7.56
N ILE A 182 9.77 -10.37 -7.63
CA ILE A 182 9.38 -9.68 -8.86
C ILE A 182 10.63 -9.60 -9.74
N GLY A 183 10.57 -10.13 -10.97
CA GLY A 183 11.67 -10.10 -11.90
C GLY A 183 12.07 -8.67 -12.29
N ILE A 184 13.33 -8.51 -12.68
CA ILE A 184 13.83 -7.22 -13.17
C ILE A 184 13.16 -6.90 -14.50
N LEU A 185 12.71 -5.67 -14.64
CA LEU A 185 12.13 -5.20 -15.90
C LEU A 185 13.22 -5.12 -16.98
N ASP A 186 13.17 -6.03 -17.95
CA ASP A 186 14.06 -6.09 -19.10
C ASP A 186 13.30 -5.73 -20.38
N VAL A 187 13.85 -4.82 -21.17
CA VAL A 187 13.33 -4.44 -22.47
C VAL A 187 14.41 -4.57 -23.51
N PHE A 188 14.29 -5.58 -24.37
CA PHE A 188 15.26 -5.90 -25.41
C PHE A 188 16.69 -6.19 -24.90
N GLY A 189 16.83 -6.78 -23.71
CA GLY A 189 18.13 -7.04 -23.08
C GLY A 189 18.73 -5.83 -22.38
N PHE A 190 17.95 -4.79 -22.12
CA PHE A 190 18.30 -3.65 -21.28
C PHE A 190 17.49 -3.72 -20.00
N GLU A 191 18.15 -3.95 -18.87
CA GLU A 191 17.54 -3.86 -17.55
C GLU A 191 17.11 -2.42 -17.28
N LEU A 192 15.80 -2.20 -17.13
CA LEU A 192 15.23 -0.87 -16.83
C LEU A 192 15.18 -0.58 -15.32
N GLY A 193 15.33 -1.61 -14.49
CA GLY A 193 15.34 -1.47 -13.03
C GLY A 193 14.48 -2.50 -12.31
N GLN A 194 14.65 -2.57 -10.99
CA GLN A 194 13.87 -3.42 -10.12
C GLN A 194 12.51 -2.74 -9.82
N VAL A 195 11.44 -3.51 -9.92
CA VAL A 195 10.12 -3.12 -9.41
C VAL A 195 9.97 -3.63 -7.98
N TYR A 196 9.65 -2.73 -7.06
CA TYR A 196 9.50 -3.05 -5.64
C TYR A 196 8.06 -3.31 -5.24
N GLY A 197 7.10 -2.87 -6.04
CA GLY A 197 5.70 -3.15 -5.82
C GLY A 197 4.81 -2.70 -6.98
N TYR A 198 3.56 -3.08 -6.87
CA TYR A 198 2.46 -2.55 -7.66
C TYR A 198 1.13 -2.82 -6.97
N ALA A 199 0.15 -1.98 -7.26
CA ALA A 199 -1.21 -2.15 -6.78
C ALA A 199 -2.22 -1.95 -7.90
N TYR A 200 -3.44 -2.46 -7.69
CA TYR A 200 -4.56 -2.18 -8.56
C TYR A 200 -5.45 -1.09 -7.96
N PRO A 201 -5.80 -0.05 -8.73
CA PRO A 201 -6.80 0.92 -8.30
C PRO A 201 -8.17 0.23 -8.14
N PRO A 202 -9.15 0.89 -7.51
CA PRO A 202 -10.51 0.38 -7.42
C PRO A 202 -11.08 -0.03 -8.77
N THR A 203 -11.84 -1.14 -8.81
CA THR A 203 -12.43 -1.67 -10.05
C THR A 203 -13.85 -1.18 -10.32
N ASP A 204 -14.57 -0.87 -9.26
CA ASP A 204 -15.99 -0.47 -9.27
C ASP A 204 -16.18 1.03 -9.52
N VAL A 205 -15.31 1.56 -10.39
CA VAL A 205 -15.45 2.90 -10.94
C VAL A 205 -16.84 3.12 -11.53
N ASP A 206 -17.47 2.06 -12.06
CA ASP A 206 -18.81 2.13 -12.63
C ASP A 206 -19.92 2.30 -11.59
N ASP A 207 -19.85 1.58 -10.46
CA ASP A 207 -20.84 1.73 -9.38
C ASP A 207 -20.72 3.12 -8.73
N ALA A 208 -19.51 3.62 -8.55
CA ALA A 208 -19.27 4.97 -8.09
C ALA A 208 -19.81 6.02 -9.08
N LEU A 209 -19.62 5.83 -10.39
CA LEU A 209 -20.18 6.70 -11.43
C LEU A 209 -21.71 6.61 -11.52
N ALA A 210 -22.28 5.43 -11.36
CA ALA A 210 -23.74 5.24 -11.39
C ALA A 210 -24.45 5.93 -10.22
N THR A 211 -23.79 6.16 -9.10
CA THR A 211 -24.33 6.94 -7.98
C THR A 211 -24.38 8.43 -8.26
N ILE A 212 -23.55 8.93 -9.21
CA ILE A 212 -23.42 10.34 -9.54
C ILE A 212 -24.45 10.78 -10.57
N ASP A 213 -24.56 10.05 -11.67
CA ASP A 213 -25.52 10.34 -12.75
C ASP A 213 -25.88 9.05 -13.50
N ALA A 214 -27.10 8.57 -13.29
CA ALA A 214 -27.65 7.40 -13.98
C ALA A 214 -27.68 7.54 -15.54
N ASN A 215 -27.40 8.74 -16.05
CA ASN A 215 -27.31 9.01 -17.50
C ASN A 215 -25.88 8.95 -18.04
N ILE A 216 -24.89 8.78 -17.16
CA ILE A 216 -23.46 8.72 -17.54
C ILE A 216 -22.95 7.28 -17.59
N VAL A 217 -23.77 6.29 -17.28
CA VAL A 217 -23.35 4.88 -17.36
C VAL A 217 -23.03 4.57 -18.83
N PRO A 218 -21.74 4.49 -19.21
CA PRO A 218 -21.38 3.96 -20.52
C PRO A 218 -21.82 2.51 -20.59
N ASP A 219 -22.19 2.05 -21.75
CA ASP A 219 -22.33 0.60 -22.05
C ASP A 219 -20.94 -0.07 -21.95
N TRP A 220 -20.47 -0.27 -20.73
CA TRP A 220 -19.24 -1.01 -20.47
C TRP A 220 -19.51 -2.48 -20.78
N PRO A 221 -18.64 -3.15 -21.53
CA PRO A 221 -18.73 -4.60 -21.65
C PRO A 221 -18.54 -5.21 -20.25
N VAL A 222 -19.60 -5.77 -19.69
CA VAL A 222 -19.66 -6.34 -18.33
C VAL A 222 -18.57 -7.40 -18.09
N ASP A 223 -18.08 -8.03 -19.13
CA ASP A 223 -16.99 -8.99 -19.16
C ASP A 223 -15.58 -8.39 -18.93
N MET A 224 -15.42 -7.08 -19.01
CA MET A 224 -14.14 -6.41 -18.74
C MET A 224 -13.94 -6.00 -17.26
N LEU A 225 -15.02 -5.90 -16.49
CA LEU A 225 -14.97 -5.45 -15.08
C LEU A 225 -14.94 -6.64 -14.13
N SER A 226 -15.68 -7.68 -14.40
CA SER A 226 -15.82 -8.86 -13.54
C SER A 226 -14.54 -9.69 -13.39
N SER A 227 -13.56 -9.54 -14.28
CA SER A 227 -12.30 -10.28 -14.22
C SER A 227 -11.24 -9.65 -13.29
N ASP A 228 -11.50 -8.46 -12.74
CA ASP A 228 -10.49 -7.73 -11.96
C ASP A 228 -10.66 -7.89 -10.43
N GLU A 229 -11.75 -8.48 -9.94
CA GLU A 229 -11.96 -8.66 -8.48
C GLU A 229 -10.88 -9.55 -7.86
N ASP A 230 -10.55 -10.67 -8.50
CA ASP A 230 -9.59 -11.64 -7.98
C ASP A 230 -8.13 -11.13 -7.99
N VAL A 231 -7.84 -10.07 -8.72
CA VAL A 231 -6.50 -9.46 -8.79
C VAL A 231 -6.34 -8.25 -7.87
N GLN A 232 -7.41 -7.84 -7.16
CA GLN A 232 -7.37 -6.68 -6.27
C GLN A 232 -6.45 -6.89 -5.08
N GLY A 233 -5.55 -5.94 -4.88
CA GLY A 233 -4.58 -5.95 -3.79
C GLY A 233 -3.24 -5.37 -4.20
N VAL A 234 -2.24 -5.66 -3.40
CA VAL A 234 -0.87 -5.15 -3.50
C VAL A 234 0.10 -6.30 -3.73
N VAL A 235 1.08 -6.12 -4.58
CA VAL A 235 2.22 -7.03 -4.70
C VAL A 235 3.49 -6.30 -4.33
N LEU A 236 4.36 -6.94 -3.54
CA LEU A 236 5.62 -6.40 -3.07
C LEU A 236 6.77 -7.34 -3.41
N HIS A 237 7.89 -6.77 -3.80
CA HIS A 237 9.14 -7.50 -3.88
C HIS A 237 9.64 -7.86 -2.47
N TYR A 238 10.10 -9.09 -2.27
CA TYR A 238 10.47 -9.61 -0.94
C TYR A 238 11.55 -8.79 -0.22
N THR A 239 12.41 -8.06 -0.96
CA THR A 239 13.45 -7.21 -0.37
C THR A 239 12.92 -5.88 0.17
N ALA A 240 11.71 -5.47 -0.21
CA ALA A 240 11.12 -4.18 0.14
C ALA A 240 10.08 -4.27 1.28
N VAL A 241 10.06 -5.38 2.02
CA VAL A 241 9.05 -5.66 3.06
C VAL A 241 9.61 -5.49 4.46
N GLY A 242 8.90 -4.73 5.27
CA GLY A 242 9.15 -4.57 6.70
C GLY A 242 10.40 -3.77 7.03
N ARG A 243 10.72 -3.76 8.31
CA ARG A 243 11.94 -3.12 8.84
C ARG A 243 12.98 -4.15 9.20
N ASN A 244 14.25 -3.78 8.99
CA ASN A 244 15.38 -4.61 9.39
C ASN A 244 15.32 -6.06 8.87
N SER A 245 14.70 -6.25 7.71
CA SER A 245 14.71 -7.52 7.02
C SER A 245 16.16 -7.88 6.62
N SER A 246 16.56 -9.12 6.86
CA SER A 246 17.92 -9.58 6.51
C SER A 246 18.17 -9.57 5.01
N VAL A 247 17.13 -9.52 4.21
CA VAL A 247 17.19 -9.52 2.74
C VAL A 247 16.92 -8.14 2.12
N ALA A 248 16.64 -7.12 2.92
CA ALA A 248 16.28 -5.78 2.43
C ALA A 248 17.37 -5.10 1.57
N ASN A 249 18.59 -5.60 1.60
CA ASN A 249 19.71 -5.05 0.84
C ASN A 249 20.29 -6.04 -0.17
N ASP A 250 19.61 -7.16 -0.42
CA ASP A 250 20.12 -8.19 -1.34
C ASP A 250 20.18 -7.68 -2.78
N ASP A 251 19.35 -6.71 -3.13
CA ASP A 251 19.36 -6.00 -4.41
C ASP A 251 20.32 -4.80 -4.46
N GLY A 252 21.04 -4.51 -3.37
CA GLY A 252 21.96 -3.38 -3.23
C GLY A 252 21.29 -2.05 -2.86
N MET A 253 19.98 -2.03 -2.63
CA MET A 253 19.20 -0.84 -2.26
C MET A 253 19.00 -0.79 -0.75
N THR A 254 19.86 -0.06 -0.04
CA THR A 254 19.81 0.05 1.43
C THR A 254 18.53 0.72 1.97
N GLU A 255 17.78 1.38 1.10
CA GLU A 255 16.61 2.19 1.46
C GLU A 255 15.32 1.39 1.60
N ASN A 256 15.29 0.18 1.06
CA ASN A 256 14.13 -0.72 1.17
C ASN A 256 13.85 -1.22 2.60
N ASN A 257 14.77 -0.95 3.53
CA ASN A 257 14.72 -1.41 4.91
C ASN A 257 13.72 -0.65 5.81
N LEU A 258 12.93 0.23 5.25
CA LEU A 258 11.92 1.01 5.97
C LEU A 258 10.49 0.51 5.77
N GLY A 259 10.25 -0.41 4.83
CA GLY A 259 8.92 -0.95 4.52
C GLY A 259 7.98 0.05 3.84
N ARG A 260 8.49 1.17 3.32
CA ARG A 260 7.67 2.26 2.74
C ARG A 260 7.19 1.99 1.32
N ALA A 261 7.75 1.02 0.63
CA ALA A 261 7.16 0.51 -0.61
C ALA A 261 5.71 0.04 -0.38
N ALA A 262 5.43 -0.65 0.73
CA ALA A 262 4.06 -1.04 1.06
C ALA A 262 3.14 0.16 1.35
N VAL A 263 3.64 1.22 1.96
CA VAL A 263 2.87 2.46 2.22
C VAL A 263 2.46 3.11 0.90
N HIS A 264 3.40 3.20 -0.04
CA HIS A 264 3.19 3.71 -1.39
C HIS A 264 2.14 2.88 -2.15
N GLU A 265 2.31 1.56 -2.21
CA GLU A 265 1.41 0.69 -2.96
C GLU A 265 0.00 0.62 -2.33
N VAL A 266 -0.10 0.68 -1.00
CA VAL A 266 -1.39 0.79 -0.33
C VAL A 266 -2.05 2.15 -0.64
N GLY A 267 -1.27 3.23 -0.79
CA GLY A 267 -1.76 4.51 -1.30
C GLY A 267 -2.46 4.35 -2.65
N HIS A 268 -1.83 3.67 -3.61
CA HIS A 268 -2.45 3.35 -4.92
C HIS A 268 -3.68 2.46 -4.80
N TYR A 269 -3.63 1.44 -3.95
CA TYR A 269 -4.78 0.57 -3.69
C TYR A 269 -5.98 1.36 -3.13
N LEU A 270 -5.70 2.40 -2.36
CA LEU A 270 -6.70 3.34 -1.83
C LEU A 270 -6.97 4.54 -2.76
N GLY A 271 -6.57 4.44 -4.03
CA GLY A 271 -6.95 5.35 -5.10
C GLY A 271 -5.99 6.51 -5.36
N LEU A 272 -4.87 6.63 -4.66
CA LEU A 272 -3.93 7.71 -4.93
C LEU A 272 -3.14 7.51 -6.23
N ARG A 273 -2.77 8.61 -6.87
CA ARG A 273 -1.85 8.67 -7.99
C ARG A 273 -0.48 9.15 -7.50
N HIS A 274 0.52 9.04 -8.36
CA HIS A 274 1.78 9.73 -8.10
C HIS A 274 1.58 11.25 -8.14
N ILE A 275 2.33 11.98 -7.33
CA ILE A 275 2.21 13.45 -7.23
C ILE A 275 2.54 14.19 -8.54
N TRP A 276 3.23 13.55 -9.48
CA TRP A 276 3.48 14.10 -10.83
C TRP A 276 2.40 13.71 -11.85
N GLY A 277 1.24 13.23 -11.42
CA GLY A 277 0.08 12.91 -12.26
C GLY A 277 0.32 11.84 -13.30
N ASP A 278 1.30 10.95 -13.08
CA ASP A 278 1.66 9.83 -13.97
C ASP A 278 2.12 10.25 -15.39
N ALA A 279 2.65 11.47 -15.53
CA ALA A 279 3.30 11.90 -16.75
C ALA A 279 4.53 11.01 -17.05
N ILE A 280 4.62 10.53 -18.30
CA ILE A 280 5.79 9.74 -18.69
C ILE A 280 6.82 10.63 -19.36
N ALA A 281 8.05 10.59 -18.86
CA ALA A 281 9.19 11.34 -19.36
C ALA A 281 9.44 11.25 -20.89
N PHE A 282 8.87 10.27 -21.58
CA PHE A 282 9.05 10.04 -23.01
C PHE A 282 7.77 10.10 -23.83
N SER A 283 6.62 10.43 -23.22
CA SER A 283 5.34 10.53 -23.92
C SER A 283 5.22 11.80 -24.76
N GLY A 284 6.06 12.80 -24.49
CA GLY A 284 5.96 14.14 -25.04
C GLY A 284 4.87 14.97 -24.34
N GLU A 285 4.29 14.48 -23.26
CA GLU A 285 3.42 15.25 -22.37
C GLU A 285 4.29 16.21 -21.53
N ASP A 286 3.79 17.42 -21.32
CA ASP A 286 4.40 18.35 -20.38
C ASP A 286 4.02 17.91 -18.97
N GLY A 287 4.99 17.45 -18.18
CA GLY A 287 4.74 16.95 -16.82
C GLY A 287 4.05 17.97 -15.93
N CYS A 288 4.32 19.25 -16.12
CA CYS A 288 3.63 20.32 -15.38
C CYS A 288 2.18 20.58 -15.86
N SER A 289 1.74 19.95 -16.93
CA SER A 289 0.34 20.00 -17.38
C SER A 289 -0.47 18.79 -16.97
N VAL A 290 0.18 17.81 -16.35
CA VAL A 290 -0.43 16.58 -15.83
C VAL A 290 -0.32 16.61 -14.33
N ASP A 291 -1.46 16.49 -13.65
CA ASP A 291 -1.60 16.66 -12.22
C ASP A 291 -2.17 15.36 -11.61
N ASP A 292 -1.90 15.10 -10.34
CA ASP A 292 -2.56 14.01 -9.60
C ASP A 292 -4.05 14.32 -9.32
N GLY A 293 -4.48 15.55 -9.55
CA GLY A 293 -5.85 16.04 -9.37
C GLY A 293 -6.16 16.45 -7.92
N ILE A 294 -5.16 16.59 -7.07
CA ILE A 294 -5.30 16.93 -5.65
C ILE A 294 -4.71 18.32 -5.39
N GLU A 295 -5.55 19.26 -4.98
CA GLU A 295 -5.21 20.70 -4.90
C GLU A 295 -4.08 21.00 -3.91
N ASP A 296 -3.91 20.20 -2.85
CA ASP A 296 -2.92 20.45 -1.79
C ASP A 296 -1.61 19.66 -1.96
N THR A 297 -1.45 18.98 -3.10
CA THR A 297 -0.17 18.45 -3.58
C THR A 297 0.42 19.44 -4.59
N PRO A 298 1.63 19.99 -4.39
CA PRO A 298 2.27 20.82 -5.40
C PRO A 298 2.49 20.06 -6.69
N ASN A 299 2.28 20.74 -7.81
CA ASN A 299 2.48 20.15 -9.12
C ASN A 299 3.96 19.84 -9.37
N ALA A 300 4.29 18.64 -9.77
CA ALA A 300 5.65 18.17 -10.05
C ALA A 300 5.75 17.63 -11.49
N MET A 301 6.85 17.93 -12.18
CA MET A 301 7.06 17.45 -13.55
C MET A 301 7.40 15.97 -13.61
N ASP A 302 8.11 15.49 -12.59
CA ASP A 302 8.61 14.12 -12.48
C ASP A 302 8.91 13.75 -11.02
N GLN A 303 9.26 12.48 -10.81
CA GLN A 303 9.66 11.93 -9.50
C GLN A 303 10.88 12.64 -8.92
N ALA A 304 11.01 12.63 -7.58
CA ALA A 304 12.15 13.22 -6.88
C ALA A 304 13.48 12.48 -7.15
N GLY A 305 13.42 11.22 -7.54
CA GLY A 305 14.62 10.38 -7.72
C GLY A 305 15.20 9.90 -6.39
N TYR A 306 16.49 9.50 -6.40
CA TYR A 306 17.11 8.81 -5.26
C TYR A 306 17.76 9.72 -4.21
N VAL A 307 17.51 11.01 -4.24
CA VAL A 307 18.07 11.99 -3.31
C VAL A 307 16.96 12.78 -2.66
N CYS A 308 17.11 13.03 -1.35
CA CYS A 308 16.22 13.96 -0.65
C CYS A 308 16.59 15.41 -1.00
N ASP A 309 16.24 15.85 -2.22
CA ASP A 309 16.46 17.23 -2.61
C ASP A 309 15.23 18.09 -2.26
N PHE A 310 15.21 18.60 -1.05
CA PHE A 310 14.15 19.47 -0.56
C PHE A 310 14.08 20.85 -1.26
N ASN A 311 14.99 21.16 -2.19
CA ASN A 311 14.92 22.37 -3.02
C ASN A 311 14.40 22.07 -4.43
N LYS A 312 14.07 20.80 -4.73
CA LYS A 312 13.51 20.45 -6.03
C LYS A 312 12.20 21.21 -6.24
N ASN A 313 12.09 21.88 -7.36
CA ASN A 313 10.90 22.60 -7.79
C ASN A 313 10.87 22.58 -9.32
N THR A 314 10.13 21.65 -9.88
CA THR A 314 10.16 21.35 -11.30
C THR A 314 9.07 22.07 -12.08
N CYS A 315 7.95 22.41 -11.45
CA CYS A 315 6.88 23.19 -12.04
C CYS A 315 6.80 24.57 -11.39
N GLN A 316 6.45 25.58 -12.18
CA GLN A 316 6.12 26.91 -11.66
C GLN A 316 4.60 27.03 -11.63
N ASP A 317 4.06 27.05 -10.42
CA ASP A 317 2.65 27.34 -10.24
C ASP A 317 2.42 28.86 -10.34
N ASP A 318 1.41 29.28 -11.08
CA ASP A 318 1.05 30.70 -11.26
C ASP A 318 0.54 31.37 -9.96
N GLN A 319 0.82 30.77 -8.81
CA GLN A 319 0.32 31.22 -7.52
C GLN A 319 1.29 32.16 -6.81
N GLN A 320 0.76 33.04 -5.98
CA GLN A 320 1.56 34.00 -5.21
C GLN A 320 2.48 33.33 -4.16
N ASN A 321 2.25 32.06 -3.87
CA ASN A 321 3.04 31.24 -2.95
C ASN A 321 3.48 29.99 -3.71
N GLU A 322 4.57 30.10 -4.43
CA GLU A 322 5.24 28.99 -5.09
C GLU A 322 5.69 27.96 -4.07
N LEU A 323 5.31 26.69 -4.26
CA LEU A 323 5.73 25.58 -3.41
C LEU A 323 6.70 24.67 -4.17
N PRO A 324 7.75 24.15 -3.53
CA PRO A 324 8.62 23.16 -4.14
C PRO A 324 7.93 21.80 -4.25
N ASP A 325 8.48 20.88 -5.06
CA ASP A 325 8.00 19.50 -5.15
C ASP A 325 7.96 18.85 -3.74
N MET A 326 6.89 18.13 -3.41
CA MET A 326 6.71 17.54 -2.11
C MET A 326 7.42 16.19 -1.99
N VAL A 327 8.77 16.22 -1.95
CA VAL A 327 9.62 15.00 -1.85
C VAL A 327 9.38 14.17 -0.59
N GLU A 328 8.74 14.69 0.44
CA GLU A 328 8.31 13.97 1.63
C GLU A 328 6.99 13.22 1.48
N ASN A 329 6.32 13.33 0.33
CA ASN A 329 5.07 12.63 0.08
C ASN A 329 5.31 11.14 -0.16
N TYR A 330 4.48 10.27 0.45
CA TYR A 330 4.58 8.83 0.23
C TYR A 330 4.29 8.40 -1.21
N MET A 331 3.60 9.24 -2.01
CA MET A 331 3.30 8.97 -3.42
C MET A 331 4.37 9.50 -4.37
N ASP A 332 5.53 9.92 -3.87
CA ASP A 332 6.72 10.20 -4.65
C ASP A 332 7.69 9.00 -4.67
N TYR A 333 8.63 8.98 -5.61
CA TYR A 333 9.75 8.03 -5.66
C TYR A 333 11.00 8.58 -4.97
N SER A 334 10.81 9.40 -3.96
CA SER A 334 11.89 9.82 -3.08
C SER A 334 12.37 8.67 -2.20
N PRO A 335 13.62 8.71 -1.71
CA PRO A 335 14.09 7.74 -0.72
C PRO A 335 13.13 7.63 0.46
N GLY A 336 12.86 6.41 0.92
CA GLY A 336 11.96 6.19 2.06
C GLY A 336 12.35 6.98 3.32
N ALA A 337 13.62 7.35 3.48
CA ALA A 337 14.07 8.20 4.58
C ALA A 337 13.52 9.63 4.53
N CYS A 338 13.19 10.14 3.32
CA CYS A 338 12.59 11.46 3.16
C CYS A 338 11.08 11.46 3.33
N GLN A 339 10.44 10.37 2.91
CA GLN A 339 8.99 10.25 2.92
C GLN A 339 8.47 10.30 4.36
N ASN A 340 7.42 11.08 4.62
CA ASN A 340 6.88 11.20 5.97
C ASN A 340 5.41 11.64 6.05
N ALA A 341 4.74 11.92 4.92
CA ALA A 341 3.39 12.48 4.96
C ALA A 341 2.51 12.11 3.76
N PHE A 342 1.20 12.10 4.01
CA PHE A 342 0.13 12.30 3.04
C PHE A 342 -0.49 13.68 3.25
N THR A 343 -1.01 14.29 2.17
CA THR A 343 -1.78 15.53 2.27
C THR A 343 -3.23 15.27 2.70
N ASN A 344 -3.93 16.31 3.17
CA ASN A 344 -5.35 16.21 3.55
C ASN A 344 -6.23 15.82 2.35
N GLY A 345 -5.91 16.30 1.15
CA GLY A 345 -6.57 15.90 -0.08
C GLY A 345 -6.38 14.41 -0.39
N GLN A 346 -5.14 13.91 -0.27
CA GLN A 346 -4.85 12.48 -0.41
C GLN A 346 -5.59 11.64 0.63
N ILE A 347 -5.61 12.08 1.89
CA ILE A 347 -6.35 11.42 2.97
C ILE A 347 -7.83 11.34 2.64
N ASN A 348 -8.38 12.41 2.11
CA ASN A 348 -9.77 12.48 1.70
C ASN A 348 -10.08 11.47 0.58
N VAL A 349 -9.23 11.38 -0.45
CA VAL A 349 -9.35 10.38 -1.51
C VAL A 349 -9.35 8.97 -0.92
N MET A 350 -8.34 8.61 -0.13
CA MET A 350 -8.21 7.27 0.46
C MET A 350 -9.42 6.87 1.29
N ARG A 351 -9.93 7.77 2.13
CA ARG A 351 -11.09 7.50 2.98
C ARG A 351 -12.38 7.37 2.17
N THR A 352 -12.56 8.21 1.16
CA THR A 352 -13.72 8.13 0.26
C THR A 352 -13.73 6.83 -0.53
N ILE A 353 -12.57 6.38 -1.03
CA ILE A 353 -12.44 5.08 -1.69
C ILE A 353 -12.82 3.93 -0.76
N LEU A 354 -12.40 3.98 0.51
CA LEU A 354 -12.81 2.97 1.50
C LEU A 354 -14.32 2.97 1.73
N GLU A 355 -14.97 4.12 1.69
CA GLU A 355 -16.42 4.24 1.93
C GLU A 355 -17.26 3.84 0.72
N ILE A 356 -16.83 4.20 -0.48
CA ILE A 356 -17.61 4.02 -1.72
C ILE A 356 -17.22 2.74 -2.44
N SER A 357 -15.93 2.54 -2.71
CA SER A 357 -15.44 1.46 -3.58
C SER A 357 -15.01 0.21 -2.79
N ARG A 358 -14.62 0.37 -1.52
CA ARG A 358 -14.12 -0.74 -0.68
C ARG A 358 -14.81 -0.84 0.69
N PRO A 359 -16.15 -0.60 0.78
CA PRO A 359 -16.84 -0.56 2.07
C PRO A 359 -16.79 -1.89 2.83
N GLY A 360 -16.59 -2.99 2.14
CA GLY A 360 -16.48 -4.31 2.74
C GLY A 360 -15.28 -4.43 3.66
N LEU A 361 -14.15 -3.78 3.36
CA LEU A 361 -12.94 -3.80 4.20
C LEU A 361 -13.21 -3.22 5.59
N ILE A 362 -13.83 -2.04 5.65
CA ILE A 362 -14.12 -1.35 6.91
C ILE A 362 -15.30 -1.98 7.66
N ASN A 363 -16.32 -2.46 6.94
CA ASN A 363 -17.50 -3.09 7.54
C ASN A 363 -17.20 -4.48 8.12
N SER A 364 -16.25 -5.21 7.52
CA SER A 364 -15.85 -6.55 7.96
C SER A 364 -14.90 -6.54 9.15
N SER A 365 -14.22 -5.43 9.38
CA SER A 365 -13.12 -5.33 10.35
C SER A 365 -13.51 -5.78 11.77
N SER A 366 -14.71 -5.43 12.23
CA SER A 366 -15.18 -5.79 13.56
C SER A 366 -15.39 -7.31 13.76
N SER A 367 -15.75 -8.03 12.70
CA SER A 367 -15.96 -9.48 12.74
C SER A 367 -14.66 -10.27 12.54
N LEU A 368 -13.64 -9.66 11.95
CA LEU A 368 -12.37 -10.28 11.61
C LEU A 368 -11.24 -9.93 12.61
N ARG A 369 -11.54 -9.10 13.61
CA ARG A 369 -10.61 -8.66 14.66
C ARG A 369 -10.94 -9.38 15.96
N LEU A 370 -10.05 -10.26 16.44
CA LEU A 370 -10.23 -10.99 17.70
C LEU A 370 -10.33 -10.09 18.94
N ASP A 371 -9.88 -8.85 18.89
CA ASP A 371 -9.99 -7.91 20.02
C ASP A 371 -11.44 -7.59 20.39
N ASN A 372 -12.39 -7.77 19.49
CA ASN A 372 -13.82 -7.69 19.82
C ASN A 372 -14.34 -8.99 20.46
N PHE A 373 -13.59 -10.07 20.41
CA PHE A 373 -13.70 -11.20 21.33
C PHE A 373 -12.95 -10.95 22.66
N LYS A 374 -12.90 -9.73 23.15
CA LYS A 374 -13.01 -9.56 24.59
C LYS A 374 -14.38 -10.10 24.93
N ILE A 375 -14.41 -11.43 25.07
CA ILE A 375 -15.37 -12.09 25.90
C ILE A 375 -15.42 -11.24 27.17
N ASN A 376 -16.50 -10.50 27.37
CA ASN A 376 -16.96 -10.07 28.67
C ASN A 376 -17.39 -11.34 29.46
N GLN A 377 -16.57 -12.36 29.43
CA GLN A 377 -16.46 -13.37 30.44
C GLN A 377 -15.28 -12.89 31.29
N GLU A 378 -15.60 -12.05 32.28
CA GLU A 378 -14.87 -12.12 33.51
C GLU A 378 -14.97 -13.57 33.91
N GLY A 379 -13.95 -14.37 33.58
CA GLY A 379 -13.88 -15.75 34.03
C GLY A 379 -13.99 -15.72 35.54
N ASN A 380 -14.59 -16.73 36.16
CA ASN A 380 -14.58 -16.79 37.59
C ASN A 380 -13.13 -17.00 38.07
N LEU A 381 -12.73 -16.16 39.01
CA LEU A 381 -11.40 -16.27 39.61
C LEU A 381 -11.28 -17.65 40.29
N ILE A 382 -10.35 -18.48 39.84
CA ILE A 382 -10.14 -19.82 40.43
C ILE A 382 -8.96 -19.86 41.40
N HIS A 383 -7.86 -19.14 41.08
CA HIS A 383 -6.68 -19.10 41.94
C HIS A 383 -6.06 -17.69 42.00
N LYS A 384 -5.50 -17.37 43.18
CA LYS A 384 -4.54 -16.30 43.38
C LYS A 384 -3.22 -16.91 43.84
N VAL A 385 -2.15 -16.68 43.04
CA VAL A 385 -0.85 -17.28 43.33
C VAL A 385 0.27 -16.24 43.35
N ASP A 386 1.32 -16.52 44.09
CA ASP A 386 2.57 -15.75 44.01
C ASP A 386 3.40 -16.13 42.77
N ILE A 387 4.56 -15.50 42.58
CA ILE A 387 5.47 -15.78 41.45
C ILE A 387 6.02 -17.25 41.46
N LEU A 388 5.87 -17.96 42.57
CA LEU A 388 6.28 -19.36 42.70
C LEU A 388 5.10 -20.33 42.55
N GLY A 389 3.90 -19.83 42.18
CA GLY A 389 2.69 -20.65 42.01
C GLY A 389 1.99 -21.06 43.32
N ARG A 390 2.35 -20.49 44.48
CA ARG A 390 1.73 -20.78 45.76
C ARG A 390 0.50 -19.93 46.00
N GLU A 391 -0.59 -20.49 46.49
CA GLU A 391 -1.79 -19.73 46.83
C GLU A 391 -1.50 -18.62 47.83
N VAL A 392 -2.06 -17.45 47.60
CA VAL A 392 -1.86 -16.25 48.43
C VAL A 392 -3.17 -15.58 48.77
N SER A 393 -3.25 -15.03 49.98
CA SER A 393 -4.30 -14.12 50.38
C SER A 393 -4.02 -12.69 49.83
N THR A 394 -5.02 -11.82 49.85
CA THR A 394 -5.01 -10.48 49.27
C THR A 394 -3.98 -9.49 49.89
N ASP A 395 -3.17 -9.94 50.84
CA ASP A 395 -2.21 -9.07 51.55
C ASP A 395 -0.82 -9.00 50.91
N ASN A 396 -0.55 -9.75 49.86
CA ASN A 396 0.73 -9.74 49.17
C ASN A 396 0.82 -8.53 48.21
N SER A 397 1.98 -7.91 48.14
CA SER A 397 2.25 -6.75 47.30
C SER A 397 2.23 -7.06 45.79
N PHE A 398 2.35 -8.33 45.44
CA PHE A 398 2.25 -8.85 44.06
C PHE A 398 1.62 -10.23 44.08
N TYR A 399 0.64 -10.46 43.18
CA TYR A 399 0.05 -11.76 42.95
C TYR A 399 -0.49 -11.89 41.52
N ILE A 400 -0.74 -13.11 41.10
CA ILE A 400 -1.28 -13.48 39.82
C ILE A 400 -2.69 -14.06 40.05
N GLU A 401 -3.68 -13.48 39.38
CA GLU A 401 -5.06 -14.02 39.34
C GLU A 401 -5.20 -14.94 38.14
N ILE A 402 -5.67 -16.16 38.34
CA ILE A 402 -5.93 -17.17 37.33
C ILE A 402 -7.44 -17.40 37.28
N PHE A 403 -8.01 -17.34 36.06
CA PHE A 403 -9.44 -17.44 35.81
C PHE A 403 -9.78 -18.78 35.14
N ASP A 404 -11.03 -19.26 35.28
CA ASP A 404 -11.54 -20.54 34.74
C ASP A 404 -11.53 -20.59 33.19
N ASN A 405 -11.47 -19.44 32.53
CA ASN A 405 -11.32 -19.28 31.07
C ASN A 405 -9.86 -19.28 30.59
N GLY A 406 -8.89 -19.56 31.47
CA GLY A 406 -7.46 -19.56 31.17
C GLY A 406 -6.80 -18.17 31.21
N ASN A 407 -7.56 -17.10 31.42
CA ASN A 407 -7.00 -15.77 31.55
C ASN A 407 -6.15 -15.62 32.82
N VAL A 408 -5.09 -14.81 32.73
CA VAL A 408 -4.18 -14.53 33.83
C VAL A 408 -3.99 -13.01 33.96
N LYS A 409 -4.25 -12.46 35.15
CA LYS A 409 -4.05 -11.02 35.44
C LYS A 409 -2.97 -10.84 36.50
N LYS A 410 -1.98 -10.01 36.23
CA LYS A 410 -0.96 -9.58 37.21
C LYS A 410 -1.48 -8.40 38.02
N LYS A 411 -1.39 -8.45 39.35
CA LYS A 411 -1.83 -7.41 40.27
C LYS A 411 -0.69 -6.92 41.15
N TYR A 412 -0.59 -5.61 41.27
CA TYR A 412 0.33 -4.91 42.20
C TYR A 412 -0.50 -4.12 43.20
N ILE A 413 -0.21 -4.27 44.50
CA ILE A 413 -0.78 -3.42 45.55
C ILE A 413 0.30 -2.42 45.94
N ILE A 414 0.10 -1.16 45.61
CA ILE A 414 0.93 -0.04 46.04
C ILE A 414 0.31 0.43 47.36
N ARG A 415 1.07 0.31 48.49
CA ARG A 415 0.68 0.85 49.79
C ARG A 415 1.21 2.26 49.99
#